data_d317cf1b63e467356b39526c679ab3c9
#
_entry.id   d317cf1b63e467356b39526c679ab3c9
#
_cell.length_a   1.000
_cell.length_b   1.000
_cell.length_c   1.000
_cell.angle_alpha   90.00
_cell.angle_beta   90.00
_cell.angle_gamma   90.00
#
_symmetry.space_group_name_H-M   'P 1'
#
loop_
_entity.id
_entity.type
_entity.pdbx_description
1 polymer ?
#
loop_
_entity_poly.entity_id
_entity_poly.type
_entity_poly.pdbx_seq_one_letter_code
_entity_poly.pdbx_strand_id
1 'polypeptide(L)'
;MFWWYYLTMKKILIVDDILGWVRFHQNNLEYINPEGLKIDSAFSAKEAVGKIEASIDEPYDVIFTDLQMESDFLPKLAGEWLVEQIKTYSKYYKNCKTVIISASPSIKQIAEKHNVLYLPKTVARNTGAEVYKEFIQ
;
A
#
# COMPACT_ATOMS: atom_id res chain seq x y z
N MET A 1 15.00 -9.37 23.98
CA MET A 1 14.48 -8.02 24.13
C MET A 1 14.26 -7.31 22.79
N PHE A 2 15.26 -7.26 21.91
CA PHE A 2 15.14 -6.61 20.61
C PHE A 2 14.19 -7.31 19.66
N TRP A 3 14.13 -8.65 19.69
CA TRP A 3 13.23 -9.43 18.85
C TRP A 3 11.75 -9.12 19.17
N TRP A 4 11.44 -8.84 20.44
CA TRP A 4 10.10 -8.43 20.84
C TRP A 4 9.69 -7.12 20.16
N TYR A 5 10.61 -6.17 20.08
CA TYR A 5 10.39 -4.90 19.38
C TYR A 5 10.04 -5.13 17.90
N TYR A 6 10.79 -6.00 17.22
CA TYR A 6 10.50 -6.32 15.81
C TYR A 6 9.15 -6.99 15.62
N LEU A 7 8.70 -7.80 16.56
CA LEU A 7 7.40 -8.45 16.48
C LEU A 7 6.23 -7.46 16.54
N THR A 8 6.43 -6.28 17.12
CA THR A 8 5.40 -5.25 17.22
C THR A 8 5.41 -4.26 16.07
N MET A 9 6.43 -4.32 15.18
CA MET A 9 6.50 -3.42 14.03
C MET A 9 5.48 -3.81 12.97
N LYS A 10 4.84 -2.79 12.41
CA LYS A 10 3.98 -2.96 11.24
C LYS A 10 4.83 -2.95 9.98
N LYS A 11 4.56 -3.88 9.10
CA LYS A 11 5.27 -4.02 7.82
C LYS A 11 4.41 -3.45 6.70
N ILE A 12 4.94 -2.48 5.98
CA ILE A 12 4.18 -1.71 4.99
C ILE A 12 4.86 -1.77 3.63
N LEU A 13 4.06 -1.93 2.58
CA LEU A 13 4.52 -1.81 1.20
C LEU A 13 3.84 -0.61 0.55
N ILE A 14 4.61 0.26 -0.07
CA ILE A 14 4.11 1.40 -0.84
C ILE A 14 4.40 1.15 -2.31
N VAL A 15 3.37 1.19 -3.15
CA VAL A 15 3.49 0.93 -4.58
C VAL A 15 3.03 2.15 -5.38
N ASP A 16 3.96 2.81 -6.04
CA ASP A 16 3.69 3.95 -6.90
C ASP A 16 4.87 4.10 -7.84
N ASP A 17 4.66 4.40 -9.10
CA ASP A 17 5.75 4.55 -10.08
C ASP A 17 6.42 5.93 -10.00
N ILE A 18 5.88 6.84 -9.21
CA ILE A 18 6.41 8.19 -9.02
C ILE A 18 7.11 8.28 -7.68
N LEU A 19 8.44 8.43 -7.71
CA LEU A 19 9.27 8.48 -6.50
C LEU A 19 8.81 9.56 -5.51
N GLY A 20 8.38 10.70 -6.01
CA GLY A 20 7.88 11.78 -5.15
C GLY A 20 6.69 11.36 -4.30
N TRP A 21 5.77 10.58 -4.87
CA TRP A 21 4.63 10.07 -4.10
C TRP A 21 5.05 9.00 -3.10
N VAL A 22 5.96 8.10 -3.49
CA VAL A 22 6.50 7.10 -2.56
C VAL A 22 7.09 7.79 -1.34
N ARG A 23 7.92 8.81 -1.57
CA ARG A 23 8.55 9.58 -0.48
C ARG A 23 7.53 10.33 0.37
N PHE A 24 6.51 10.90 -0.28
CA PHE A 24 5.45 11.62 0.43
C PHE A 24 4.72 10.69 1.40
N HIS A 25 4.31 9.52 0.92
CA HIS A 25 3.62 8.54 1.78
C HIS A 25 4.54 8.06 2.91
N GLN A 26 5.78 7.73 2.58
CA GLN A 26 6.75 7.25 3.55
C GLN A 26 7.01 8.29 4.64
N ASN A 27 7.21 9.55 4.26
CA ASN A 27 7.47 10.62 5.21
C ASN A 27 6.29 10.83 6.16
N ASN A 28 5.07 10.78 5.65
CA ASN A 28 3.89 10.93 6.49
C ASN A 28 3.72 9.76 7.47
N LEU A 29 3.96 8.54 7.00
CA LEU A 29 3.88 7.35 7.84
C LEU A 29 4.94 7.39 8.95
N GLU A 30 6.17 7.73 8.60
CA GLU A 30 7.26 7.83 9.57
C GLU A 30 7.01 8.94 10.59
N TYR A 31 6.37 10.02 10.18
CA TYR A 31 6.03 11.11 11.10
C TYR A 31 5.08 10.65 12.19
N ILE A 32 4.08 9.84 11.86
CA ILE A 32 3.08 9.39 12.84
C ILE A 32 3.54 8.17 13.65
N ASN A 33 4.52 7.42 13.15
CA ASN A 33 5.04 6.26 13.88
C ASN A 33 6.51 6.05 13.53
N PRO A 34 7.42 6.89 14.07
CA PRO A 34 8.81 6.92 13.61
C PRO A 34 9.60 5.64 13.90
N GLU A 35 9.19 4.84 14.88
CA GLU A 35 9.94 3.66 15.28
C GLU A 35 9.19 2.33 15.10
N GLY A 36 7.92 2.39 14.76
CA GLY A 36 7.06 1.21 14.73
C GLY A 36 6.78 0.64 13.36
N LEU A 37 7.42 1.14 12.31
CA LEU A 37 7.13 0.75 10.93
C LEU A 37 8.36 0.24 10.20
N LYS A 38 8.17 -0.83 9.43
CA LYS A 38 9.13 -1.30 8.44
C LYS A 38 8.51 -1.07 7.07
N ILE A 39 9.07 -0.14 6.31
CA ILE A 39 8.48 0.32 5.05
C ILE A 39 9.33 -0.12 3.87
N ASP A 40 8.72 -0.87 2.95
CA ASP A 40 9.29 -1.22 1.66
C ASP A 40 8.55 -0.45 0.57
N SER A 41 9.16 -0.31 -0.58
CA SER A 41 8.52 0.33 -1.73
C SER A 41 8.70 -0.50 -2.99
N ALA A 42 7.77 -0.33 -3.93
CA ALA A 42 7.83 -0.91 -5.25
C ALA A 42 7.36 0.14 -6.26
N PHE A 43 7.98 0.16 -7.42
CA PHE A 43 7.71 1.18 -8.44
C PHE A 43 6.91 0.65 -9.62
N SER A 44 6.42 -0.58 -9.52
CA SER A 44 5.52 -1.19 -10.49
C SER A 44 4.69 -2.28 -9.82
N ALA A 45 3.59 -2.66 -10.46
CA ALA A 45 2.77 -3.75 -9.95
C ALA A 45 3.53 -5.08 -9.96
N LYS A 46 4.34 -5.32 -10.97
CA LYS A 46 5.15 -6.55 -11.05
C LYS A 46 6.17 -6.63 -9.94
N GLU A 47 6.86 -5.53 -9.67
CA GLU A 47 7.83 -5.47 -8.56
C GLU A 47 7.11 -5.74 -7.24
N ALA A 48 5.93 -5.14 -7.06
CA ALA A 48 5.12 -5.33 -5.86
C ALA A 48 4.75 -6.80 -5.65
N VAL A 49 4.29 -7.49 -6.69
CA VAL A 49 3.94 -8.91 -6.60
C VAL A 49 5.16 -9.72 -6.18
N GLY A 50 6.34 -9.44 -6.74
CA GLY A 50 7.57 -10.12 -6.34
C GLY A 50 7.86 -9.96 -4.85
N LYS A 51 7.67 -8.77 -4.31
CA LYS A 51 7.89 -8.50 -2.87
C LYS A 51 6.82 -9.16 -2.01
N ILE A 52 5.57 -9.16 -2.45
CA ILE A 52 4.47 -9.83 -1.75
C ILE A 52 4.72 -11.32 -1.66
N GLU A 53 5.12 -11.92 -2.77
CA GLU A 53 5.43 -13.35 -2.84
C GLU A 53 6.64 -13.71 -1.98
N ALA A 54 7.68 -12.89 -2.01
CA ALA A 54 8.89 -13.10 -1.20
C ALA A 54 8.65 -12.92 0.31
N SER A 55 7.53 -12.30 0.69
CA SER A 55 7.22 -11.98 2.09
C SER A 55 6.11 -12.84 2.68
N ILE A 56 5.80 -13.99 2.10
CA ILE A 56 4.70 -14.83 2.61
C ILE A 56 4.93 -15.35 4.04
N ASP A 57 6.19 -15.45 4.46
CA ASP A 57 6.52 -15.89 5.82
C ASP A 57 6.39 -14.76 6.85
N GLU A 58 6.44 -13.51 6.38
CA GLU A 58 6.29 -12.32 7.19
C GLU A 58 5.54 -11.28 6.36
N PRO A 59 4.20 -11.47 6.18
CA PRO A 59 3.43 -10.65 5.25
C PRO A 59 3.36 -9.18 5.62
N TYR A 60 3.14 -8.35 4.63
CA TYR A 60 2.84 -6.94 4.87
C TYR A 60 1.51 -6.79 5.61
N ASP A 61 1.48 -5.89 6.57
CA ASP A 61 0.26 -5.55 7.31
C ASP A 61 -0.63 -4.60 6.52
N VAL A 62 -0.01 -3.71 5.75
CA VAL A 62 -0.72 -2.74 4.91
C VAL A 62 0.01 -2.61 3.58
N ILE A 63 -0.75 -2.60 2.50
CA ILE A 63 -0.23 -2.33 1.16
C ILE A 63 -0.96 -1.11 0.61
N PHE A 64 -0.22 -0.04 0.35
CA PHE A 64 -0.73 1.14 -0.33
C PHE A 64 -0.35 1.07 -1.80
N THR A 65 -1.30 1.22 -2.69
CA THR A 65 -1.01 1.16 -4.13
C THR A 65 -1.72 2.26 -4.91
N ASP A 66 -1.01 2.88 -5.86
CA ASP A 66 -1.65 3.71 -6.86
C ASP A 66 -2.42 2.84 -7.85
N LEU A 67 -3.31 3.43 -8.62
CA LEU A 67 -4.06 2.73 -9.66
C LEU A 67 -3.35 2.78 -11.00
N GLN A 68 -2.85 3.95 -11.39
CA GLN A 68 -2.24 4.16 -12.70
C GLN A 68 -0.72 4.17 -12.58
N MET A 69 -0.08 3.18 -13.18
CA MET A 69 1.38 3.06 -13.23
C MET A 69 1.76 2.78 -14.69
N GLU A 70 2.56 3.68 -15.26
CA GLU A 70 2.74 3.80 -16.70
C GLU A 70 3.18 2.57 -17.46
N SER A 71 4.04 1.76 -16.88
CA SER A 71 4.63 0.63 -17.59
C SER A 71 3.83 -0.66 -17.45
N ASP A 72 2.66 -0.59 -16.82
CA ASP A 72 1.89 -1.78 -16.53
C ASP A 72 0.69 -1.93 -17.49
N PHE A 73 -0.26 -2.69 -17.15
CA PHE A 73 -1.18 -3.36 -18.06
C PHE A 73 -2.33 -2.53 -18.61
N LEU A 74 -2.68 -2.82 -19.89
CA LEU A 74 -3.94 -2.45 -20.49
C LEU A 74 -4.75 -3.72 -20.74
N PRO A 75 -6.09 -3.66 -20.71
CA PRO A 75 -6.95 -2.49 -20.44
C PRO A 75 -7.19 -2.20 -18.96
N LYS A 76 -6.70 -3.04 -18.07
CA LYS A 76 -6.92 -2.89 -16.64
C LYS A 76 -5.83 -2.02 -16.03
N LEU A 77 -6.21 -1.19 -15.06
CA LEU A 77 -5.24 -0.39 -14.32
C LEU A 77 -4.30 -1.30 -13.52
N ALA A 78 -3.03 -0.92 -13.47
CA ALA A 78 -2.01 -1.73 -12.80
C ALA A 78 -2.31 -1.97 -11.33
N GLY A 79 -2.79 -0.94 -10.62
CA GLY A 79 -3.18 -1.08 -9.22
C GLY A 79 -4.37 -2.00 -9.02
N GLU A 80 -5.32 -1.98 -9.94
CA GLU A 80 -6.44 -2.92 -9.91
C GLU A 80 -5.96 -4.36 -10.08
N TRP A 81 -5.07 -4.58 -11.05
CA TRP A 81 -4.47 -5.89 -11.26
C TRP A 81 -3.73 -6.34 -10.00
N LEU A 82 -2.97 -5.43 -9.38
CA LEU A 82 -2.24 -5.74 -8.15
C LEU A 82 -3.18 -6.17 -7.03
N VAL A 83 -4.29 -5.46 -6.84
CA VAL A 83 -5.29 -5.83 -5.83
C VAL A 83 -5.80 -7.25 -6.06
N GLU A 84 -6.05 -7.61 -7.32
CA GLU A 84 -6.46 -8.98 -7.67
C GLU A 84 -5.36 -10.00 -7.34
N GLN A 85 -4.12 -9.65 -7.60
CA GLN A 85 -2.99 -10.53 -7.26
C GLN A 85 -2.86 -10.73 -5.75
N ILE A 86 -3.02 -9.67 -4.97
CA ILE A 86 -2.99 -9.78 -3.50
C ILE A 86 -4.04 -10.78 -3.03
N LYS A 87 -5.22 -10.76 -3.63
CA LYS A 87 -6.29 -11.70 -3.28
C LYS A 87 -5.93 -13.17 -3.57
N THR A 88 -5.07 -13.42 -4.56
CA THR A 88 -4.60 -14.79 -4.82
C THR A 88 -3.70 -15.31 -3.72
N TYR A 89 -3.13 -14.42 -2.91
CA TYR A 89 -2.32 -14.76 -1.74
C TYR A 89 -3.09 -14.67 -0.44
N SER A 90 -4.43 -14.70 -0.48
CA SER A 90 -5.29 -14.49 0.69
C SER A 90 -5.00 -15.44 1.85
N LYS A 91 -4.50 -16.65 1.56
CA LYS A 91 -4.07 -17.59 2.59
C LYS A 91 -3.02 -17.00 3.53
N TYR A 92 -2.11 -16.19 3.00
CA TYR A 92 -1.02 -15.56 3.75
C TYR A 92 -1.32 -14.12 4.12
N TYR A 93 -2.15 -13.43 3.35
CA TYR A 93 -2.42 -12.00 3.47
C TYR A 93 -3.83 -11.69 3.99
N LYS A 94 -4.46 -12.63 4.68
CA LYS A 94 -5.85 -12.47 5.15
C LYS A 94 -6.04 -11.30 6.12
N ASN A 95 -4.99 -10.90 6.83
CA ASN A 95 -5.05 -9.77 7.78
C ASN A 95 -4.45 -8.49 7.20
N CYS A 96 -4.05 -8.49 5.94
CA CYS A 96 -3.48 -7.33 5.29
C CYS A 96 -4.57 -6.35 4.87
N LYS A 97 -4.35 -5.06 5.17
CA LYS A 97 -5.20 -4.00 4.64
C LYS A 97 -4.62 -3.55 3.31
N THR A 98 -5.44 -3.57 2.28
CA THR A 98 -5.07 -3.02 0.97
C THR A 98 -5.74 -1.66 0.81
N VAL A 99 -4.96 -0.63 0.51
CA VAL A 99 -5.44 0.75 0.40
C VAL A 99 -5.02 1.31 -0.95
N ILE A 100 -5.98 1.70 -1.76
CA ILE A 100 -5.70 2.38 -3.02
C ILE A 100 -5.51 3.87 -2.74
N ILE A 101 -4.38 4.44 -3.18
CA ILE A 101 -4.15 5.88 -3.10
C ILE A 101 -4.01 6.40 -4.53
N SER A 102 -4.96 7.20 -4.99
CA SER A 102 -4.98 7.62 -6.38
C SER A 102 -5.59 9.00 -6.55
N ALA A 103 -5.23 9.66 -7.64
CA ALA A 103 -5.87 10.90 -8.07
C ALA A 103 -7.10 10.65 -8.94
N SER A 104 -7.40 9.39 -9.27
CA SER A 104 -8.54 9.04 -10.13
C SER A 104 -9.86 9.46 -9.49
N PRO A 105 -10.77 10.11 -10.26
CA PRO A 105 -12.11 10.42 -9.75
C PRO A 105 -12.96 9.18 -9.51
N SER A 106 -12.56 8.03 -10.04
CA SER A 106 -13.27 6.76 -9.87
C SER A 106 -12.72 5.91 -8.72
N ILE A 107 -11.85 6.47 -7.88
CA ILE A 107 -11.19 5.70 -6.82
C ILE A 107 -12.17 4.99 -5.89
N LYS A 108 -13.24 5.66 -5.51
CA LYS A 108 -14.24 5.08 -4.59
C LYS A 108 -14.92 3.87 -5.20
N GLN A 109 -15.38 4.00 -6.45
CA GLN A 109 -16.07 2.92 -7.15
C GLN A 109 -15.17 1.71 -7.36
N ILE A 110 -13.90 1.97 -7.70
CA ILE A 110 -12.92 0.89 -7.89
C ILE A 110 -12.64 0.18 -6.58
N ALA A 111 -12.44 0.93 -5.50
CA ALA A 111 -12.18 0.36 -4.18
C ALA A 111 -13.37 -0.48 -3.70
N GLU A 112 -14.59 0.02 -3.87
CA GLU A 112 -15.79 -0.72 -3.49
C GLU A 112 -15.96 -2.00 -4.31
N LYS A 113 -15.69 -1.93 -5.62
CA LYS A 113 -15.72 -3.10 -6.50
C LYS A 113 -14.82 -4.22 -5.99
N HIS A 114 -13.65 -3.87 -5.49
CA HIS A 114 -12.65 -4.83 -5.02
C HIS A 114 -12.71 -5.07 -3.51
N ASN A 115 -13.60 -4.40 -2.83
CA ASN A 115 -13.74 -4.50 -1.36
C ASN A 115 -12.43 -4.19 -0.64
N VAL A 116 -11.81 -3.09 -1.01
CA VAL A 116 -10.58 -2.58 -0.38
C VAL A 116 -10.77 -1.13 0.06
N LEU A 117 -9.82 -0.64 0.84
CA LEU A 117 -9.83 0.72 1.35
C LEU A 117 -9.28 1.68 0.30
N TYR A 118 -9.52 2.97 0.49
CA TYR A 118 -8.99 3.97 -0.43
C TYR A 118 -8.69 5.29 0.27
N LEU A 119 -7.76 6.04 -0.34
CA LEU A 119 -7.38 7.38 0.10
C LEU A 119 -7.10 8.21 -1.16
N PRO A 120 -7.93 9.23 -1.46
CA PRO A 120 -7.65 10.12 -2.58
C PRO A 120 -6.34 10.88 -2.36
N LYS A 121 -5.51 10.99 -3.40
CA LYS A 121 -4.24 11.72 -3.32
C LYS A 121 -4.44 13.18 -2.91
N THR A 122 -5.55 13.81 -3.33
CA THR A 122 -5.87 15.18 -2.93
C THR A 122 -6.10 15.29 -1.42
N VAL A 123 -6.77 14.32 -0.82
CA VAL A 123 -6.98 14.27 0.62
C VAL A 123 -5.66 14.09 1.35
N ALA A 124 -4.84 13.16 0.88
CA ALA A 124 -3.52 12.91 1.47
C ALA A 124 -2.66 14.18 1.44
N ARG A 125 -2.63 14.87 0.29
CA ARG A 125 -1.84 16.09 0.12
C ARG A 125 -2.34 17.23 1.00
N ASN A 126 -3.65 17.41 1.10
CA ASN A 126 -4.23 18.54 1.83
C ASN A 126 -4.25 18.34 3.34
N THR A 127 -4.38 17.09 3.80
CA THR A 127 -4.49 16.78 5.23
C THR A 127 -3.17 16.31 5.83
N GLY A 128 -2.33 15.65 5.03
CA GLY A 128 -1.03 15.18 5.49
C GLY A 128 -1.11 13.93 6.35
N ALA A 129 -0.18 13.81 7.29
CA ALA A 129 0.04 12.57 8.05
C ALA A 129 -1.20 12.00 8.74
N GLU A 130 -2.07 12.86 9.20
CA GLU A 130 -3.24 12.47 10.00
C GLU A 130 -4.12 11.41 9.32
N VAL A 131 -4.29 11.51 8.00
CA VAL A 131 -5.19 10.58 7.28
C VAL A 131 -4.62 9.17 7.15
N TYR A 132 -3.33 8.99 7.39
CA TYR A 132 -2.73 7.65 7.32
C TYR A 132 -2.95 6.83 8.58
N LYS A 133 -3.28 7.48 9.70
CA LYS A 133 -3.39 6.80 10.99
C LYS A 133 -4.37 5.64 11.01
N GLU A 134 -5.54 5.82 10.39
CA GLU A 134 -6.57 4.78 10.42
C GLU A 134 -6.13 3.50 9.73
N PHE A 135 -5.19 3.58 8.78
CA PHE A 135 -4.74 2.42 8.02
C PHE A 135 -3.68 1.61 8.74
N ILE A 136 -2.96 2.21 9.68
CA ILE A 136 -1.86 1.52 10.37
C ILE A 136 -2.16 1.22 11.84
N GLN A 137 -3.36 1.46 12.27
CA GLN A 137 -3.80 1.10 13.62
C GLN A 137 -4.17 -0.37 13.73
#